data_4c4bf7f49ce1376b3e42a7494fcace1e
#
_entry.id   4c4bf7f49ce1376b3e42a7494fcace1e
#
_cell.length_a   1.000
_cell.length_b   1.000
_cell.length_c   1.000
_cell.angle_alpha   90.00
_cell.angle_beta   90.00
_cell.angle_gamma   90.00
#
_symmetry.space_group_name_H-M   'P 1'
#
loop_
_entity.id
_entity.type
_entity.pdbx_description
1 polymer ?
#
loop_
_entity_poly.entity_id
_entity_poly.type
_entity_poly.pdbx_seq_one_letter_code
_entity_poly.pdbx_strand_id
1 'polypeptide(L)'
;MSPRLAAALPLPPPLAPAAAATRRLGVLRPLSEPSAATPAAASCSPRRRGAVACLVRLLCSHHSAAAAVEEARRGRKQLGMTPPLYDYLLANVREHPVLRELREETAAMRGSQMQVSPAQAQLLAMLVQILGAQRCIEVGVFTGYSSLAVALALPESGRLIACERDERCLEVAKKYYQRAGVAHKIDVKHALAADSLRSLLDCGEASSYDFAFVDADKRMYEEYFELLLKLVRVGGLIVMDNVLWYGRVADPLVDDRKTISIRNFNKKVLEDKRVDISMVSFSLPLYYVCYFVHCICVYYLQTLRESLKCLHLFFSTSTAISASYIY
;
A
#
# COMPACT_ATOMS: atom_id res chain seq x y z
N MET A 1 59.87 -15.75 8.73
CA MET A 1 58.70 -15.83 9.62
C MET A 1 57.53 -16.37 8.79
N SER A 2 57.09 -17.59 9.11
CA SER A 2 56.16 -18.40 8.29
C SER A 2 54.72 -17.86 8.29
N PRO A 3 53.97 -17.97 7.18
CA PRO A 3 52.52 -17.68 7.16
C PRO A 3 51.75 -18.91 7.67
N ARG A 4 50.80 -18.66 8.59
CA ARG A 4 49.88 -19.68 9.10
C ARG A 4 48.78 -19.98 8.07
N LEU A 5 48.64 -21.25 7.71
CA LEU A 5 47.51 -21.79 6.95
C LEU A 5 46.21 -21.62 7.74
N ALA A 6 45.21 -21.06 7.07
CA ALA A 6 43.79 -21.07 7.55
C ALA A 6 43.18 -22.42 7.14
N ALA A 7 42.66 -23.17 8.13
CA ALA A 7 41.98 -24.43 7.92
C ALA A 7 40.57 -24.18 7.42
N ALA A 8 40.22 -24.82 6.29
CA ALA A 8 38.87 -24.81 5.73
C ALA A 8 37.95 -25.76 6.51
N LEU A 9 36.74 -25.31 6.89
CA LEU A 9 35.69 -26.11 7.49
C LEU A 9 35.02 -27.02 6.43
N PRO A 10 34.63 -28.25 6.77
CA PRO A 10 33.99 -29.16 5.81
C PRO A 10 32.53 -28.80 5.53
N LEU A 11 32.09 -28.99 4.29
CA LEU A 11 30.73 -28.83 3.80
C LEU A 11 29.81 -29.92 4.36
N PRO A 12 28.51 -29.62 4.65
CA PRO A 12 27.57 -30.62 5.07
C PRO A 12 27.14 -31.56 3.92
N PRO A 13 26.75 -32.83 4.21
CA PRO A 13 26.36 -33.82 3.21
C PRO A 13 25.01 -33.48 2.54
N PRO A 14 24.77 -34.00 1.31
CA PRO A 14 23.55 -33.75 0.57
C PRO A 14 22.37 -34.51 1.17
N LEU A 15 21.18 -33.84 1.19
CA LEU A 15 19.90 -34.40 1.63
C LEU A 15 19.42 -35.47 0.64
N ALA A 16 18.99 -36.62 1.19
CA ALA A 16 18.38 -37.73 0.44
C ALA A 16 16.99 -37.36 -0.10
N PRO A 17 16.54 -37.92 -1.26
CA PRO A 17 15.25 -37.60 -1.83
C PRO A 17 14.09 -38.28 -1.05
N ALA A 18 13.04 -37.52 -0.76
CA ALA A 18 11.82 -38.01 -0.12
C ALA A 18 11.01 -38.90 -1.08
N ALA A 19 10.62 -40.09 -0.58
CA ALA A 19 9.82 -41.07 -1.30
C ALA A 19 8.40 -40.51 -1.59
N ALA A 20 7.99 -40.58 -2.86
CA ALA A 20 6.64 -40.25 -3.32
C ALA A 20 5.62 -41.31 -2.86
N ALA A 21 4.70 -40.95 -1.98
CA ALA A 21 3.55 -41.78 -1.63
C ALA A 21 2.40 -41.54 -2.63
N THR A 22 2.23 -42.50 -3.54
CA THR A 22 1.09 -42.57 -4.45
C THR A 22 -0.20 -42.94 -3.70
N ARG A 23 -1.10 -41.98 -3.51
CA ARG A 23 -2.48 -42.26 -3.08
C ARG A 23 -3.36 -42.55 -4.29
N ARG A 24 -3.98 -43.73 -4.27
CA ARG A 24 -4.96 -44.19 -5.27
C ARG A 24 -6.20 -43.28 -5.26
N LEU A 25 -6.58 -42.83 -6.45
CA LEU A 25 -7.84 -42.12 -6.73
C LEU A 25 -9.00 -43.12 -6.58
N GLY A 26 -9.91 -42.87 -5.65
CA GLY A 26 -11.19 -43.56 -5.54
C GLY A 26 -12.16 -43.03 -6.58
N VAL A 27 -12.76 -43.98 -7.32
CA VAL A 27 -13.78 -43.73 -8.34
C VAL A 27 -15.07 -43.24 -7.67
N LEU A 28 -15.51 -42.02 -8.02
CA LEU A 28 -16.81 -41.48 -7.62
C LEU A 28 -17.89 -42.01 -8.57
N ARG A 29 -18.92 -42.67 -8.01
CA ARG A 29 -20.15 -43.04 -8.69
C ARG A 29 -21.02 -41.82 -9.00
N PRO A 30 -21.75 -41.76 -10.14
CA PRO A 30 -22.67 -40.68 -10.43
C PRO A 30 -23.96 -40.82 -9.60
N LEU A 31 -24.39 -39.69 -9.00
CA LEU A 31 -25.70 -39.58 -8.33
C LEU A 31 -26.77 -39.31 -9.38
N SER A 32 -27.86 -40.10 -9.29
CA SER A 32 -29.07 -40.05 -10.13
C SER A 32 -29.86 -38.74 -9.93
N GLU A 33 -30.34 -38.19 -11.05
CA GLU A 33 -31.23 -37.02 -11.12
C GLU A 33 -32.62 -37.35 -10.53
N PRO A 34 -33.27 -36.37 -9.84
CA PRO A 34 -34.70 -36.50 -9.50
C PRO A 34 -35.57 -35.97 -10.63
N SER A 35 -36.54 -36.81 -10.98
CA SER A 35 -37.66 -36.64 -11.92
C SER A 35 -38.46 -35.37 -11.70
N ALA A 36 -38.71 -34.63 -12.80
CA ALA A 36 -39.61 -33.48 -12.85
C ALA A 36 -41.07 -33.89 -12.73
N ALA A 37 -41.75 -33.38 -11.70
CA ALA A 37 -43.23 -33.41 -11.62
C ALA A 37 -43.78 -32.08 -12.10
N THR A 38 -44.62 -32.10 -13.14
CA THR A 38 -45.42 -30.99 -13.67
C THR A 38 -46.64 -30.73 -12.79
N PRO A 39 -46.94 -29.50 -12.37
CA PRO A 39 -48.27 -29.16 -11.89
C PRO A 39 -49.14 -28.54 -12.99
N ALA A 40 -50.38 -28.99 -12.99
CA ALA A 40 -51.47 -28.65 -13.90
C ALA A 40 -51.79 -27.13 -13.95
N ALA A 41 -52.18 -26.71 -15.15
CA ALA A 41 -52.68 -25.37 -15.44
C ALA A 41 -54.03 -25.12 -14.79
N ALA A 42 -54.13 -24.10 -13.93
CA ALA A 42 -55.36 -23.47 -13.52
C ALA A 42 -55.54 -22.13 -14.25
N SER A 43 -56.52 -22.05 -15.12
CA SER A 43 -56.94 -20.85 -15.84
C SER A 43 -57.57 -19.84 -14.87
N CYS A 44 -57.09 -18.63 -14.81
CA CYS A 44 -57.78 -17.50 -14.18
C CYS A 44 -57.61 -16.25 -15.05
N SER A 45 -58.74 -15.64 -15.38
CA SER A 45 -58.94 -14.54 -16.33
C SER A 45 -58.37 -13.20 -15.82
N PRO A 46 -58.08 -12.22 -16.71
CA PRO A 46 -57.39 -11.00 -16.36
C PRO A 46 -58.37 -9.86 -15.96
N ARG A 47 -58.28 -9.39 -14.76
CA ARG A 47 -58.82 -8.04 -14.41
C ARG A 47 -57.94 -7.28 -13.38
N ARG A 48 -57.37 -6.19 -13.88
CA ARG A 48 -56.89 -4.99 -13.14
C ARG A 48 -56.04 -5.19 -11.88
N ARG A 49 -54.71 -5.37 -12.03
CA ARG A 49 -53.70 -5.03 -11.00
C ARG A 49 -52.34 -4.75 -11.69
N GLY A 50 -52.29 -3.70 -12.52
CA GLY A 50 -51.11 -3.42 -13.36
C GLY A 50 -50.03 -2.53 -12.75
N ALA A 51 -50.30 -1.81 -11.65
CA ALA A 51 -49.33 -0.82 -11.14
C ALA A 51 -48.54 -1.29 -9.90
N VAL A 52 -49.19 -2.05 -9.00
CA VAL A 52 -48.53 -2.50 -7.74
C VAL A 52 -47.56 -3.67 -8.00
N ALA A 53 -47.87 -4.55 -8.98
CA ALA A 53 -47.02 -5.68 -9.32
C ALA A 53 -45.66 -5.28 -9.96
N CYS A 54 -45.60 -4.10 -10.60
CA CYS A 54 -44.36 -3.61 -11.18
C CYS A 54 -43.41 -3.04 -10.12
N LEU A 55 -43.94 -2.34 -9.09
CA LEU A 55 -43.16 -1.82 -7.98
C LEU A 55 -42.59 -2.97 -7.09
N VAL A 56 -43.39 -4.00 -6.84
CA VAL A 56 -42.94 -5.16 -6.04
C VAL A 56 -41.88 -5.95 -6.77
N ARG A 57 -41.95 -6.09 -8.12
CA ARG A 57 -40.88 -6.74 -8.91
C ARG A 57 -39.58 -5.92 -8.93
N LEU A 58 -39.64 -4.58 -8.97
CA LEU A 58 -38.45 -3.74 -8.89
C LEU A 58 -37.79 -3.81 -7.50
N LEU A 59 -38.58 -3.81 -6.43
CA LEU A 59 -38.06 -3.99 -5.06
C LEU A 59 -37.48 -5.40 -4.82
N CYS A 60 -38.10 -6.44 -5.34
CA CYS A 60 -37.56 -7.80 -5.27
C CYS A 60 -36.26 -7.98 -6.10
N SER A 61 -36.14 -7.31 -7.25
CA SER A 61 -34.90 -7.38 -8.05
C SER A 61 -33.73 -6.69 -7.38
N HIS A 62 -33.95 -5.57 -6.69
CA HIS A 62 -32.91 -4.90 -5.90
C HIS A 62 -32.48 -5.73 -4.68
N HIS A 63 -33.42 -6.41 -4.00
CA HIS A 63 -33.08 -7.31 -2.89
C HIS A 63 -32.30 -8.55 -3.37
N SER A 64 -32.63 -9.11 -4.52
CA SER A 64 -31.91 -10.27 -5.06
C SER A 64 -30.49 -9.91 -5.53
N ALA A 65 -30.30 -8.72 -6.12
CA ALA A 65 -28.98 -8.25 -6.50
C ALA A 65 -28.09 -7.96 -5.28
N ALA A 66 -28.63 -7.33 -4.24
CA ALA A 66 -27.90 -7.09 -3.00
C ALA A 66 -27.55 -8.41 -2.28
N ALA A 67 -28.47 -9.38 -2.23
CA ALA A 67 -28.21 -10.70 -1.67
C ALA A 67 -27.16 -11.48 -2.48
N ALA A 68 -27.18 -11.43 -3.80
CA ALA A 68 -26.18 -12.06 -4.65
C ALA A 68 -24.79 -11.43 -4.50
N VAL A 69 -24.71 -10.10 -4.34
CA VAL A 69 -23.46 -9.39 -4.04
C VAL A 69 -22.94 -9.77 -2.65
N GLU A 70 -23.81 -9.89 -1.66
CA GLU A 70 -23.43 -10.30 -0.29
C GLU A 70 -22.99 -11.76 -0.26
N GLU A 71 -23.63 -12.65 -1.00
CA GLU A 71 -23.24 -14.05 -1.15
C GLU A 71 -21.91 -14.18 -1.90
N ALA A 72 -21.68 -13.38 -2.93
CA ALA A 72 -20.39 -13.29 -3.62
C ALA A 72 -19.28 -12.74 -2.71
N ARG A 73 -19.61 -11.84 -1.78
CA ARG A 73 -18.67 -11.36 -0.74
C ARG A 73 -18.36 -12.46 0.28
N ARG A 74 -19.36 -13.23 0.72
CA ARG A 74 -19.18 -14.35 1.67
C ARG A 74 -18.38 -15.50 1.07
N GLY A 75 -18.44 -15.72 -0.23
CA GLY A 75 -17.66 -16.74 -0.95
C GLY A 75 -16.17 -16.42 -1.07
N ARG A 76 -15.75 -15.15 -0.91
CA ARG A 76 -14.34 -14.78 -0.85
C ARG A 76 -13.84 -15.02 0.57
N LYS A 77 -13.10 -16.12 0.77
CA LYS A 77 -12.39 -16.37 2.03
C LYS A 77 -11.46 -15.18 2.29
N GLN A 78 -11.84 -14.31 3.22
CA GLN A 78 -10.90 -13.33 3.75
C GLN A 78 -9.82 -14.10 4.51
N LEU A 79 -8.60 -14.06 4.01
CA LEU A 79 -7.48 -14.67 4.69
C LEU A 79 -7.13 -13.76 5.87
N GLY A 80 -7.61 -14.11 7.05
CA GLY A 80 -7.16 -13.47 8.31
C GLY A 80 -5.69 -13.84 8.55
N MET A 81 -4.88 -12.84 8.92
CA MET A 81 -3.49 -13.08 9.28
C MET A 81 -3.43 -13.83 10.62
N THR A 82 -3.10 -15.12 10.57
CA THR A 82 -2.85 -15.95 11.76
C THR A 82 -1.36 -15.90 12.14
N PRO A 83 -0.98 -16.20 13.40
CA PRO A 83 0.44 -16.26 13.78
C PRO A 83 1.29 -17.16 12.87
N PRO A 84 0.88 -18.38 12.51
CA PRO A 84 1.64 -19.23 11.59
C PRO A 84 1.78 -18.61 10.19
N LEU A 85 0.76 -17.87 9.69
CA LEU A 85 0.84 -17.17 8.41
C LEU A 85 1.81 -15.99 8.49
N TYR A 86 1.84 -15.28 9.60
CA TYR A 86 2.82 -14.22 9.83
C TYR A 86 4.25 -14.75 9.87
N ASP A 87 4.49 -15.83 10.59
CA ASP A 87 5.80 -16.47 10.65
C ASP A 87 6.24 -16.95 9.26
N TYR A 88 5.30 -17.49 8.48
CA TYR A 88 5.56 -17.84 7.08
C TYR A 88 5.93 -16.63 6.23
N LEU A 89 5.20 -15.52 6.34
CA LEU A 89 5.52 -14.28 5.62
C LEU A 89 6.89 -13.75 6.03
N LEU A 90 7.18 -13.72 7.34
CA LEU A 90 8.47 -13.26 7.86
C LEU A 90 9.63 -14.13 7.34
N ALA A 91 9.43 -15.44 7.25
CA ALA A 91 10.42 -16.37 6.68
C ALA A 91 10.64 -16.17 5.17
N ASN A 92 9.69 -15.52 4.48
CA ASN A 92 9.78 -15.23 3.04
C ASN A 92 10.18 -13.77 2.73
N VAL A 93 10.46 -12.95 3.74
CA VAL A 93 11.03 -11.61 3.57
C VAL A 93 12.56 -11.71 3.54
N ARG A 94 13.17 -11.03 2.57
CA ARG A 94 14.63 -10.90 2.51
C ARG A 94 15.09 -9.73 3.37
N GLU A 95 14.91 -9.87 4.68
CA GLU A 95 15.26 -8.83 5.65
C GLU A 95 16.79 -8.70 5.78
N HIS A 96 17.30 -7.48 5.58
CA HIS A 96 18.72 -7.19 5.79
C HIS A 96 19.09 -7.43 7.28
N PRO A 97 20.26 -7.99 7.62
CA PRO A 97 20.63 -8.30 9.02
C PRO A 97 20.50 -7.10 9.96
N VAL A 98 20.92 -5.91 9.53
CA VAL A 98 20.83 -4.68 10.34
C VAL A 98 19.36 -4.24 10.55
N LEU A 99 18.45 -4.48 9.58
CA LEU A 99 17.01 -4.25 9.77
C LEU A 99 16.43 -5.18 10.84
N ARG A 100 16.84 -6.45 10.84
CA ARG A 100 16.42 -7.41 11.87
C ARG A 100 16.86 -6.97 13.25
N GLU A 101 18.11 -6.56 13.43
CA GLU A 101 18.62 -6.06 14.70
C GLU A 101 17.85 -4.81 15.17
N LEU A 102 17.57 -3.87 14.28
CA LEU A 102 16.75 -2.71 14.57
C LEU A 102 15.34 -3.10 15.02
N ARG A 103 14.71 -4.05 14.33
CA ARG A 103 13.37 -4.55 14.67
C ARG A 103 13.35 -5.22 16.04
N GLU A 104 14.36 -6.02 16.35
CA GLU A 104 14.48 -6.69 17.65
C GLU A 104 14.72 -5.69 18.80
N GLU A 105 15.54 -4.67 18.60
CA GLU A 105 15.70 -3.60 19.58
C GLU A 105 14.40 -2.80 19.76
N THR A 106 13.75 -2.45 18.67
CA THR A 106 12.47 -1.70 18.70
C THR A 106 11.38 -2.48 19.39
N ALA A 107 11.33 -3.82 19.28
CA ALA A 107 10.35 -4.68 19.94
C ALA A 107 10.34 -4.54 21.46
N ALA A 108 11.47 -4.17 22.08
CA ALA A 108 11.58 -3.90 23.51
C ALA A 108 11.15 -2.47 23.90
N MET A 109 10.90 -1.60 22.95
CA MET A 109 10.56 -0.18 23.19
C MET A 109 9.05 0.02 23.36
N ARG A 110 8.69 1.07 24.12
CA ARG A 110 7.30 1.53 24.15
C ARG A 110 6.88 2.04 22.79
N GLY A 111 5.75 1.56 22.28
CA GLY A 111 5.25 1.96 20.95
C GLY A 111 5.78 1.10 19.81
N SER A 112 6.42 -0.04 20.10
CA SER A 112 6.95 -0.98 19.10
C SER A 112 5.95 -1.36 17.99
N GLN A 113 4.65 -1.37 18.32
CA GLN A 113 3.57 -1.63 17.36
C GLN A 113 3.42 -0.57 16.27
N MET A 114 4.10 0.58 16.39
CA MET A 114 4.10 1.63 15.36
C MET A 114 5.09 1.33 14.23
N GLN A 115 6.02 0.39 14.42
CA GLN A 115 6.98 0.04 13.39
C GLN A 115 6.30 -0.67 12.22
N VAL A 116 6.62 -0.26 10.99
CA VAL A 116 6.15 -0.96 9.78
C VAL A 116 6.64 -2.41 9.77
N SER A 117 5.84 -3.32 9.17
CA SER A 117 6.23 -4.73 9.08
C SER A 117 7.40 -4.94 8.11
N PRO A 118 8.18 -6.02 8.27
CA PRO A 118 9.24 -6.37 7.33
C PRO A 118 8.76 -6.51 5.87
N ALA A 119 7.57 -7.09 5.66
CA ALA A 119 6.97 -7.21 4.32
C ALA A 119 6.62 -5.84 3.72
N GLN A 120 6.10 -4.91 4.54
CA GLN A 120 5.81 -3.55 4.11
C GLN A 120 7.08 -2.78 3.78
N ALA A 121 8.11 -2.86 4.62
CA ALA A 121 9.40 -2.21 4.35
C ALA A 121 10.06 -2.75 3.08
N GLN A 122 9.97 -4.06 2.82
CA GLN A 122 10.44 -4.64 1.57
C GLN A 122 9.65 -4.14 0.36
N LEU A 123 8.33 -3.93 0.48
CA LEU A 123 7.53 -3.33 -0.59
C LEU A 123 7.97 -1.88 -0.85
N LEU A 124 8.17 -1.06 0.18
CA LEU A 124 8.67 0.32 0.02
C LEU A 124 10.02 0.33 -0.71
N ALA A 125 10.95 -0.55 -0.31
CA ALA A 125 12.24 -0.70 -0.97
C ALA A 125 12.10 -1.09 -2.45
N MET A 126 11.19 -2.03 -2.78
CA MET A 126 10.91 -2.42 -4.18
C MET A 126 10.29 -1.26 -4.98
N LEU A 127 9.36 -0.50 -4.40
CA LEU A 127 8.76 0.65 -5.09
C LEU A 127 9.81 1.72 -5.42
N VAL A 128 10.74 2.00 -4.50
CA VAL A 128 11.87 2.90 -4.71
C VAL A 128 12.76 2.41 -5.86
N GLN A 129 13.05 1.11 -5.92
CA GLN A 129 13.86 0.51 -6.99
C GLN A 129 13.15 0.53 -8.34
N ILE A 130 11.86 0.14 -8.40
CA ILE A 130 11.05 0.14 -9.64
C ILE A 130 10.94 1.55 -10.20
N LEU A 131 10.75 2.56 -9.33
CA LEU A 131 10.66 3.97 -9.73
C LEU A 131 12.03 4.53 -10.18
N GLY A 132 13.14 3.87 -9.86
CA GLY A 132 14.47 4.41 -10.04
C GLY A 132 14.72 5.66 -9.21
N ALA A 133 14.12 5.73 -8.02
CA ALA A 133 14.13 6.92 -7.19
C ALA A 133 15.56 7.29 -6.76
N GLN A 134 15.85 8.58 -6.81
CA GLN A 134 17.11 9.20 -6.36
C GLN A 134 16.87 10.05 -5.10
N ARG A 135 15.72 10.69 -4.99
CA ARG A 135 15.37 11.61 -3.90
C ARG A 135 14.05 11.21 -3.28
N CYS A 136 14.11 10.87 -1.99
CA CYS A 136 12.96 10.41 -1.22
C CYS A 136 12.68 11.31 -0.03
N ILE A 137 11.42 11.34 0.42
CA ILE A 137 10.99 11.97 1.68
C ILE A 137 10.29 10.94 2.52
N GLU A 138 10.55 10.93 3.83
CA GLU A 138 9.79 10.18 4.82
C GLU A 138 9.25 11.12 5.89
N VAL A 139 7.96 11.00 6.15
CA VAL A 139 7.20 11.79 7.14
C VAL A 139 6.74 10.87 8.26
N GLY A 140 7.44 10.93 9.39
CA GLY A 140 7.32 9.98 10.50
C GLY A 140 8.30 8.83 10.37
N VAL A 141 9.34 8.86 11.17
CA VAL A 141 10.48 7.93 11.09
C VAL A 141 10.41 6.87 12.18
N PHE A 142 9.92 7.26 13.38
CA PHE A 142 10.01 6.44 14.57
C PHE A 142 11.46 5.95 14.79
N THR A 143 11.70 4.63 14.95
CA THR A 143 13.05 4.08 15.14
C THR A 143 13.83 3.87 13.83
N GLY A 144 13.28 4.29 12.67
CA GLY A 144 14.00 4.33 11.40
C GLY A 144 13.98 3.06 10.58
N TYR A 145 13.06 2.13 10.83
CA TYR A 145 13.02 0.85 10.11
C TYR A 145 12.67 1.03 8.62
N SER A 146 11.65 1.80 8.28
CA SER A 146 11.27 2.14 6.91
C SER A 146 12.33 3.00 6.22
N SER A 147 12.84 4.03 6.92
CA SER A 147 13.92 4.88 6.41
C SER A 147 15.16 4.07 6.04
N LEU A 148 15.55 3.14 6.91
CA LEU A 148 16.71 2.26 6.67
C LEU A 148 16.47 1.36 5.45
N ALA A 149 15.26 0.78 5.31
CA ALA A 149 14.92 -0.05 4.17
C ALA A 149 14.96 0.72 2.84
N VAL A 150 14.42 1.94 2.83
CA VAL A 150 14.48 2.87 1.68
C VAL A 150 15.93 3.26 1.37
N ALA A 151 16.72 3.65 2.37
CA ALA A 151 18.10 4.07 2.17
C ALA A 151 19.02 2.94 1.64
N LEU A 152 18.77 1.70 2.08
CA LEU A 152 19.46 0.52 1.54
C LEU A 152 19.10 0.24 0.07
N ALA A 153 17.87 0.58 -0.35
CA ALA A 153 17.40 0.40 -1.73
C ALA A 153 17.84 1.53 -2.67
N LEU A 154 18.11 2.72 -2.14
CA LEU A 154 18.58 3.87 -2.91
C LEU A 154 19.99 3.63 -3.48
N PRO A 155 20.29 4.15 -4.69
CA PRO A 155 21.65 4.14 -5.22
C PRO A 155 22.59 4.96 -4.33
N GLU A 156 23.90 4.86 -4.56
CA GLU A 156 24.91 5.53 -3.71
C GLU A 156 24.76 7.05 -3.73
N SER A 157 24.37 7.63 -4.85
CA SER A 157 24.06 9.07 -4.98
C SER A 157 22.71 9.46 -4.39
N GLY A 158 21.86 8.48 -4.03
CA GLY A 158 20.49 8.72 -3.57
C GLY A 158 20.44 9.42 -2.21
N ARG A 159 19.34 10.13 -1.97
CA ARG A 159 19.13 10.92 -0.74
C ARG A 159 17.70 10.71 -0.21
N LEU A 160 17.61 10.59 1.11
CA LEU A 160 16.36 10.50 1.85
C LEU A 160 16.29 11.64 2.88
N ILE A 161 15.26 12.47 2.80
CA ILE A 161 14.90 13.41 3.87
C ILE A 161 14.01 12.66 4.86
N ALA A 162 14.41 12.57 6.12
CA ALA A 162 13.73 11.84 7.19
C ALA A 162 13.22 12.82 8.25
N CYS A 163 11.89 13.08 8.25
CA CYS A 163 11.24 14.05 9.15
C CYS A 163 10.70 13.36 10.40
N GLU A 164 11.26 13.65 11.57
CA GLU A 164 10.84 13.12 12.87
C GLU A 164 10.98 14.16 13.97
N ARG A 165 10.06 14.16 14.92
CA ARG A 165 10.06 15.10 16.05
C ARG A 165 10.54 14.50 17.37
N ASP A 166 10.55 13.16 17.53
CA ASP A 166 11.00 12.49 18.76
C ASP A 166 12.50 12.18 18.67
N GLU A 167 13.30 12.94 19.42
CA GLU A 167 14.76 12.81 19.44
C GLU A 167 15.21 11.42 19.88
N ARG A 168 14.52 10.80 20.85
CA ARG A 168 14.85 9.44 21.35
C ARG A 168 14.69 8.38 20.27
N CYS A 169 13.67 8.54 19.43
CA CYS A 169 13.49 7.67 18.26
C CYS A 169 14.61 7.91 17.23
N LEU A 170 14.99 9.16 17.01
CA LEU A 170 16.07 9.51 16.09
C LEU A 170 17.45 9.03 16.56
N GLU A 171 17.71 8.95 17.85
CA GLU A 171 18.94 8.37 18.39
C GLU A 171 19.09 6.90 17.97
N VAL A 172 18.00 6.12 18.10
CA VAL A 172 17.96 4.72 17.65
C VAL A 172 18.14 4.66 16.13
N ALA A 173 17.39 5.45 15.37
CA ALA A 173 17.45 5.47 13.92
C ALA A 173 18.87 5.76 13.42
N LYS A 174 19.50 6.84 13.91
CA LYS A 174 20.87 7.26 13.52
C LYS A 174 21.90 6.17 13.82
N LYS A 175 21.79 5.47 14.95
CA LYS A 175 22.66 4.34 15.31
C LYS A 175 22.61 3.27 14.22
N TYR A 176 21.44 2.90 13.74
CA TYR A 176 21.28 1.85 12.73
C TYR A 176 21.61 2.32 11.32
N TYR A 177 21.40 3.60 10.99
CA TYR A 177 21.88 4.18 9.73
C TYR A 177 23.41 4.10 9.60
N GLN A 178 24.12 4.37 10.71
CA GLN A 178 25.57 4.22 10.76
C GLN A 178 26.01 2.77 10.65
N ARG A 179 25.37 1.85 11.39
CA ARG A 179 25.70 0.42 11.35
C ARG A 179 25.51 -0.19 9.96
N ALA A 180 24.50 0.28 9.22
CA ALA A 180 24.22 -0.15 7.85
C ALA A 180 25.09 0.55 6.79
N GLY A 181 25.90 1.56 7.18
CA GLY A 181 26.75 2.32 6.26
C GLY A 181 25.99 3.28 5.34
N VAL A 182 24.69 3.59 5.65
CA VAL A 182 23.84 4.45 4.80
C VAL A 182 23.55 5.81 5.39
N ALA A 183 24.16 6.15 6.52
CA ALA A 183 23.93 7.44 7.19
C ALA A 183 24.18 8.67 6.29
N HIS A 184 25.11 8.56 5.36
CA HIS A 184 25.42 9.61 4.39
C HIS A 184 24.33 9.86 3.35
N LYS A 185 23.39 8.93 3.17
CA LYS A 185 22.23 9.07 2.28
C LYS A 185 21.04 9.74 2.98
N ILE A 186 21.04 9.85 4.33
CA ILE A 186 19.86 10.24 5.11
C ILE A 186 20.09 11.61 5.76
N ASP A 187 19.30 12.60 5.37
CA ASP A 187 19.23 13.91 6.01
C ASP A 187 18.07 13.95 6.99
N VAL A 188 18.37 13.94 8.29
CA VAL A 188 17.37 13.91 9.36
C VAL A 188 16.91 15.33 9.68
N LYS A 189 15.63 15.61 9.55
CA LYS A 189 14.96 16.85 9.97
C LYS A 189 14.28 16.62 11.32
N HIS A 190 14.93 17.06 12.40
CA HIS A 190 14.38 17.02 13.76
C HIS A 190 13.46 18.22 13.99
N ALA A 191 12.21 18.13 13.53
CA ALA A 191 11.19 19.18 13.66
C ALA A 191 9.78 18.59 13.44
N LEU A 192 8.75 19.45 13.53
CA LEU A 192 7.44 19.09 13.01
C LEU A 192 7.52 18.84 11.50
N ALA A 193 6.97 17.73 11.04
CA ALA A 193 7.13 17.34 9.65
C ALA A 193 6.56 18.38 8.66
N ALA A 194 5.43 19.03 8.98
CA ALA A 194 4.88 20.09 8.14
C ALA A 194 5.85 21.26 7.97
N ASP A 195 6.56 21.63 9.03
CA ASP A 195 7.55 22.72 8.98
C ASP A 195 8.79 22.32 8.17
N SER A 196 9.22 21.06 8.32
CA SER A 196 10.29 20.51 7.48
C SER A 196 9.92 20.53 6.00
N LEU A 197 8.71 20.10 5.65
CA LEU A 197 8.23 20.10 4.26
C LEU A 197 8.10 21.51 3.67
N ARG A 198 7.63 22.49 4.48
CA ARG A 198 7.59 23.91 4.05
C ARG A 198 8.98 24.45 3.81
N SER A 199 9.92 24.16 4.73
CA SER A 199 11.32 24.59 4.57
C SER A 199 11.96 24.06 3.30
N LEU A 200 11.65 22.83 2.88
CA LEU A 200 12.11 22.30 1.58
C LEU A 200 11.56 23.11 0.42
N LEU A 201 10.27 23.50 0.46
CA LEU A 201 9.66 24.36 -0.57
C LEU A 201 10.31 25.76 -0.59
N ASP A 202 10.57 26.34 0.57
CA ASP A 202 11.22 27.66 0.70
C ASP A 202 12.67 27.62 0.18
N CYS A 203 13.32 26.45 0.25
CA CYS A 203 14.64 26.21 -0.35
C CYS A 203 14.58 25.96 -1.88
N GLY A 204 13.41 26.03 -2.50
CA GLY A 204 13.25 25.86 -3.94
C GLY A 204 13.25 24.41 -4.42
N GLU A 205 12.97 23.45 -3.53
CA GLU A 205 13.00 22.03 -3.84
C GLU A 205 11.68 21.48 -4.41
N ALA A 206 10.83 22.36 -4.95
CA ALA A 206 9.59 21.94 -5.60
C ALA A 206 9.85 20.97 -6.78
N SER A 207 8.98 19.95 -6.90
CA SER A 207 9.04 18.93 -7.96
C SER A 207 10.40 18.21 -8.10
N SER A 208 11.15 18.10 -7.01
CA SER A 208 12.52 17.55 -7.02
C SER A 208 12.64 16.17 -6.35
N TYR A 209 11.56 15.62 -5.82
CA TYR A 209 11.54 14.32 -5.18
C TYR A 209 10.81 13.29 -6.02
N ASP A 210 11.25 12.04 -5.97
CA ASP A 210 10.69 10.92 -6.73
C ASP A 210 9.65 10.15 -5.92
N PHE A 211 9.88 10.04 -4.62
CA PHE A 211 9.12 9.16 -3.73
C PHE A 211 8.91 9.82 -2.37
N ALA A 212 7.71 9.66 -1.82
CA ALA A 212 7.42 10.03 -0.44
C ALA A 212 6.67 8.92 0.30
N PHE A 213 7.04 8.67 1.56
CA PHE A 213 6.33 7.78 2.48
C PHE A 213 5.85 8.56 3.69
N VAL A 214 4.58 8.39 4.08
CA VAL A 214 3.93 9.13 5.18
C VAL A 214 3.31 8.18 6.17
N ASP A 215 3.85 8.15 7.38
CA ASP A 215 3.33 7.45 8.55
C ASP A 215 3.50 8.28 9.82
N ALA A 216 2.82 9.43 9.89
CA ALA A 216 2.90 10.38 11.02
C ALA A 216 1.52 10.68 11.61
N ASP A 217 1.30 11.90 12.14
CA ASP A 217 0.03 12.30 12.74
C ASP A 217 -1.10 12.29 11.70
N LYS A 218 -2.05 11.39 11.89
CA LYS A 218 -3.18 11.15 10.96
C LYS A 218 -4.08 12.38 10.78
N ARG A 219 -4.07 13.34 11.73
CA ARG A 219 -4.82 14.59 11.64
C ARG A 219 -4.21 15.58 10.65
N MET A 220 -2.96 15.37 10.30
CA MET A 220 -2.19 16.24 9.39
C MET A 220 -2.07 15.68 7.97
N TYR A 221 -2.70 14.54 7.67
CA TYR A 221 -2.54 13.83 6.39
C TYR A 221 -2.89 14.70 5.18
N GLU A 222 -3.95 15.50 5.28
CA GLU A 222 -4.32 16.42 4.20
C GLU A 222 -3.24 17.47 3.95
N GLU A 223 -2.67 18.05 5.01
CA GLU A 223 -1.60 19.03 4.89
C GLU A 223 -0.31 18.43 4.36
N TYR A 224 0.11 17.26 4.88
CA TYR A 224 1.28 16.55 4.35
C TYR A 224 1.11 16.25 2.85
N PHE A 225 -0.06 15.79 2.45
CA PHE A 225 -0.36 15.48 1.06
C PHE A 225 -0.24 16.71 0.15
N GLU A 226 -0.83 17.84 0.53
CA GLU A 226 -0.75 19.08 -0.26
C GLU A 226 0.68 19.64 -0.38
N LEU A 227 1.50 19.49 0.67
CA LEU A 227 2.91 19.86 0.62
C LEU A 227 3.71 18.90 -0.26
N LEU A 228 3.46 17.60 -0.14
CA LEU A 228 4.14 16.59 -0.93
C LEU A 228 3.77 16.64 -2.43
N LEU A 229 2.54 17.03 -2.77
CA LEU A 229 2.16 17.28 -4.17
C LEU A 229 2.98 18.39 -4.84
N LYS A 230 3.53 19.34 -4.04
CA LYS A 230 4.42 20.38 -4.54
C LYS A 230 5.87 19.93 -4.60
N LEU A 231 6.29 19.04 -3.69
CA LEU A 231 7.67 18.56 -3.57
C LEU A 231 7.98 17.40 -4.50
N VAL A 232 7.04 16.47 -4.65
CA VAL A 232 7.21 15.29 -5.49
C VAL A 232 6.94 15.65 -6.94
N ARG A 233 7.84 15.20 -7.83
CA ARG A 233 7.72 15.47 -9.26
C ARG A 233 6.54 14.74 -9.89
N VAL A 234 6.12 15.17 -11.04
CA VAL A 234 5.20 14.42 -11.89
C VAL A 234 5.77 13.04 -12.24
N GLY A 235 4.95 12.01 -12.18
CA GLY A 235 5.39 10.62 -12.31
C GLY A 235 6.08 10.07 -11.06
N GLY A 236 6.13 10.86 -9.97
CA GLY A 236 6.58 10.41 -8.67
C GLY A 236 5.48 9.69 -7.87
N LEU A 237 5.83 9.17 -6.73
CA LEU A 237 4.98 8.32 -5.92
C LEU A 237 4.87 8.83 -4.49
N ILE A 238 3.64 8.97 -3.98
CA ILE A 238 3.37 9.26 -2.57
C ILE A 238 2.65 8.07 -1.96
N VAL A 239 3.19 7.52 -0.87
CA VAL A 239 2.65 6.38 -0.15
C VAL A 239 2.18 6.86 1.23
N MET A 240 0.87 6.69 1.51
CA MET A 240 0.26 7.08 2.79
C MET A 240 -0.12 5.83 3.57
N ASP A 241 0.40 5.66 4.78
CA ASP A 241 0.10 4.49 5.60
C ASP A 241 -1.14 4.67 6.49
N ASN A 242 -1.73 3.56 6.93
CA ASN A 242 -2.87 3.46 7.85
C ASN A 242 -4.15 4.19 7.41
N VAL A 243 -4.38 4.35 6.10
CA VAL A 243 -5.57 5.06 5.58
C VAL A 243 -6.88 4.30 5.79
N LEU A 244 -6.86 3.03 6.16
CA LEU A 244 -8.03 2.26 6.61
C LEU A 244 -8.25 2.30 8.12
N TRP A 245 -7.26 2.71 8.89
CA TRP A 245 -7.34 2.93 10.34
C TRP A 245 -8.09 1.82 11.08
N TYR A 246 -7.57 0.59 10.99
CA TYR A 246 -8.18 -0.63 11.60
C TYR A 246 -9.61 -0.92 11.12
N GLY A 247 -10.00 -0.48 9.93
CA GLY A 247 -11.36 -0.60 9.42
C GLY A 247 -12.34 0.44 9.98
N ARG A 248 -11.94 1.27 10.95
CA ARG A 248 -12.78 2.28 11.62
C ARG A 248 -13.34 3.33 10.65
N VAL A 249 -12.65 3.60 9.55
CA VAL A 249 -13.12 4.54 8.52
C VAL A 249 -14.40 4.06 7.83
N ALA A 250 -14.69 2.76 7.84
CA ALA A 250 -15.87 2.17 7.24
C ALA A 250 -17.10 2.16 8.20
N ASP A 251 -16.89 2.38 9.50
CA ASP A 251 -17.96 2.43 10.49
C ASP A 251 -18.41 3.87 10.70
N PRO A 252 -19.65 4.23 10.27
CA PRO A 252 -20.16 5.60 10.42
C PRO A 252 -20.38 6.03 11.87
N LEU A 253 -20.46 5.08 12.82
CA LEU A 253 -20.66 5.37 14.24
C LEU A 253 -19.35 5.77 14.94
N VAL A 254 -18.21 5.56 14.31
CA VAL A 254 -16.91 5.98 14.84
C VAL A 254 -16.63 7.43 14.47
N ASP A 255 -16.57 8.31 15.47
CA ASP A 255 -16.48 9.78 15.31
C ASP A 255 -15.25 10.41 15.97
N ASP A 256 -14.24 9.59 16.38
CA ASP A 256 -13.02 10.16 16.93
C ASP A 256 -12.26 10.99 15.87
N ARG A 257 -11.54 12.03 16.34
CA ARG A 257 -10.87 13.03 15.48
C ARG A 257 -9.93 12.41 14.42
N LYS A 258 -9.21 11.35 14.76
CA LYS A 258 -8.28 10.70 13.82
C LYS A 258 -9.04 9.96 12.73
N THR A 259 -10.07 9.19 13.09
CA THR A 259 -10.91 8.45 12.13
C THR A 259 -11.64 9.41 11.18
N ILE A 260 -12.20 10.50 11.71
CA ILE A 260 -12.85 11.54 10.88
C ILE A 260 -11.84 12.15 9.92
N SER A 261 -10.66 12.51 10.39
CA SER A 261 -9.61 13.12 9.56
C SER A 261 -9.19 12.21 8.42
N ILE A 262 -8.94 10.92 8.69
CA ILE A 262 -8.58 9.95 7.64
C ILE A 262 -9.74 9.73 6.67
N ARG A 263 -10.98 9.64 7.14
CA ARG A 263 -12.16 9.48 6.29
C ARG A 263 -12.33 10.65 5.33
N ASN A 264 -12.16 11.88 5.82
CA ASN A 264 -12.24 13.10 5.02
C ASN A 264 -11.08 13.15 4.01
N PHE A 265 -9.87 12.82 4.44
CA PHE A 265 -8.70 12.71 3.58
C PHE A 265 -8.94 11.70 2.45
N ASN A 266 -9.38 10.48 2.76
CA ASN A 266 -9.66 9.45 1.76
C ASN A 266 -10.70 9.92 0.73
N LYS A 267 -11.78 10.61 1.18
CA LYS A 267 -12.78 11.18 0.29
C LYS A 267 -12.19 12.26 -0.62
N LYS A 268 -11.43 13.19 -0.04
CA LYS A 268 -10.77 14.26 -0.80
C LYS A 268 -9.87 13.71 -1.90
N VAL A 269 -9.03 12.74 -1.57
CA VAL A 269 -8.09 12.16 -2.52
C VAL A 269 -8.78 11.35 -3.62
N LEU A 270 -9.88 10.67 -3.31
CA LEU A 270 -10.68 9.96 -4.31
C LEU A 270 -11.22 10.90 -5.40
N GLU A 271 -11.52 12.15 -5.03
CA GLU A 271 -12.04 13.18 -5.94
C GLU A 271 -10.92 14.00 -6.62
N ASP A 272 -9.66 13.83 -6.20
CA ASP A 272 -8.52 14.63 -6.65
C ASP A 272 -8.00 14.13 -8.01
N LYS A 273 -8.17 14.95 -9.04
CA LYS A 273 -7.75 14.64 -10.42
C LYS A 273 -6.25 14.82 -10.67
N ARG A 274 -5.49 15.32 -9.70
CA ARG A 274 -4.03 15.49 -9.81
C ARG A 274 -3.29 14.18 -9.67
N VAL A 275 -3.96 13.13 -9.15
CA VAL A 275 -3.34 11.85 -8.81
C VAL A 275 -4.18 10.67 -9.30
N ASP A 276 -3.52 9.57 -9.63
CA ASP A 276 -4.13 8.24 -9.69
C ASP A 276 -3.92 7.56 -8.34
N ILE A 277 -4.91 6.84 -7.86
CA ILE A 277 -4.89 6.22 -6.53
C ILE A 277 -5.02 4.70 -6.60
N SER A 278 -4.31 4.01 -5.72
CA SER A 278 -4.52 2.60 -5.44
C SER A 278 -4.51 2.38 -3.93
N MET A 279 -5.60 1.84 -3.39
CA MET A 279 -5.72 1.51 -1.97
C MET A 279 -5.52 0.02 -1.78
N VAL A 280 -4.42 -0.36 -1.11
CA VAL A 280 -4.03 -1.75 -0.89
C VAL A 280 -4.10 -2.07 0.59
N SER A 281 -4.74 -3.19 0.95
CA SER A 281 -4.87 -3.64 2.33
C SER A 281 -3.83 -4.70 2.65
N PHE A 282 -3.06 -4.49 3.73
CA PHE A 282 -2.17 -5.49 4.32
C PHE A 282 -2.72 -5.90 5.68
N SER A 283 -3.05 -7.18 5.87
CA SER A 283 -3.47 -7.72 7.16
C SER A 283 -2.25 -8.21 7.93
N LEU A 284 -2.05 -7.70 9.16
CA LEU A 284 -1.05 -8.20 10.09
C LEU A 284 -1.71 -8.92 11.27
N PRO A 285 -1.13 -10.01 11.79
CA PRO A 285 -1.65 -10.70 12.97
C PRO A 285 -1.32 -9.94 14.23
N LEU A 286 -2.23 -9.95 15.19
CA LEU A 286 -1.95 -9.50 16.54
C LEU A 286 -2.46 -10.47 17.58
N TYR A 287 -1.58 -10.79 18.51
CA TYR A 287 -1.89 -11.54 19.74
C TYR A 287 -2.71 -10.71 20.75
N TYR A 288 -2.88 -9.41 20.51
CA TYR A 288 -3.74 -8.52 21.29
C TYR A 288 -4.63 -7.72 20.34
N VAL A 289 -5.87 -8.07 20.28
CA VAL A 289 -7.10 -7.35 19.85
C VAL A 289 -6.89 -6.00 19.15
N CYS A 290 -5.99 -5.89 18.20
CA CYS A 290 -5.90 -4.77 17.29
C CYS A 290 -5.56 -5.30 15.90
N TYR A 291 -6.58 -5.44 15.05
CA TYR A 291 -6.37 -5.72 13.64
C TYR A 291 -5.70 -4.52 12.98
N PHE A 292 -4.38 -4.56 12.80
CA PHE A 292 -3.69 -3.58 11.98
C PHE A 292 -3.98 -3.88 10.50
N VAL A 293 -4.99 -3.25 9.97
CA VAL A 293 -5.15 -3.17 8.53
C VAL A 293 -4.23 -2.04 8.07
N HIS A 294 -3.00 -2.38 7.70
CA HIS A 294 -2.13 -1.43 7.02
C HIS A 294 -2.64 -1.30 5.59
N CYS A 295 -3.10 -0.13 5.25
CA CYS A 295 -3.47 0.22 3.90
C CYS A 295 -2.50 1.28 3.40
N ILE A 296 -1.82 0.97 2.31
CA ILE A 296 -0.99 1.91 1.59
C ILE A 296 -1.82 2.42 0.42
N CYS A 297 -2.07 3.72 0.38
CA CYS A 297 -2.53 4.38 -0.83
C CYS A 297 -1.31 4.87 -1.60
N VAL A 298 -1.22 4.46 -2.84
CA VAL A 298 -0.17 4.85 -3.76
C VAL A 298 -0.76 5.90 -4.70
N TYR A 299 -0.15 7.09 -4.71
CA TYR A 299 -0.57 8.20 -5.55
C TYR A 299 0.46 8.44 -6.62
N TYR A 300 0.03 8.31 -7.87
CA TYR A 300 0.85 8.61 -9.04
C TYR A 300 0.44 9.98 -9.59
N LEU A 301 1.38 10.92 -9.64
CA LEU A 301 1.10 12.29 -10.07
C LEU A 301 0.91 12.35 -11.59
N GLN A 302 -0.28 12.73 -12.03
CA GLN A 302 -0.62 12.86 -13.46
C GLN A 302 -0.36 14.27 -13.98
N THR A 303 0.34 14.39 -15.11
CA THR A 303 0.27 15.59 -15.98
C THR A 303 0.44 15.34 -17.48
N LEU A 304 0.41 14.10 -17.94
CA LEU A 304 0.54 13.86 -19.39
C LEU A 304 -0.76 14.00 -20.19
N ARG A 305 -1.95 14.04 -19.57
CA ARG A 305 -3.21 14.22 -20.33
C ARG A 305 -3.43 15.62 -20.85
N GLU A 306 -2.96 16.64 -20.16
CA GLU A 306 -3.10 18.04 -20.62
C GLU A 306 -2.07 18.38 -21.72
N SER A 307 -0.84 17.88 -21.60
CA SER A 307 0.21 18.11 -22.61
C SER A 307 -0.09 17.41 -23.93
N LEU A 308 -0.72 16.23 -23.92
CA LEU A 308 -1.15 15.54 -25.15
C LEU A 308 -2.33 16.24 -25.83
N LYS A 309 -3.22 16.90 -25.09
CA LYS A 309 -4.28 17.74 -25.68
C LYS A 309 -3.70 18.98 -26.33
N CYS A 310 -2.70 19.62 -25.72
CA CYS A 310 -1.98 20.75 -26.33
C CYS A 310 -1.19 20.32 -27.57
N LEU A 311 -0.53 19.15 -27.58
CA LEU A 311 0.15 18.65 -28.80
C LEU A 311 -0.86 18.33 -29.91
N HIS A 312 -2.02 17.74 -29.59
CA HIS A 312 -3.05 17.45 -30.60
C HIS A 312 -3.64 18.74 -31.20
N LEU A 313 -3.76 19.82 -30.41
CA LEU A 313 -4.15 21.14 -30.92
C LEU A 313 -3.04 21.77 -31.77
N PHE A 314 -1.77 21.59 -31.40
CA PHE A 314 -0.64 22.12 -32.21
C PHE A 314 -0.51 21.39 -33.56
N PHE A 315 -0.72 20.08 -33.62
CA PHE A 315 -0.68 19.32 -34.88
C PHE A 315 -1.93 19.55 -35.73
N SER A 316 -3.10 19.83 -35.14
CA SER A 316 -4.31 20.13 -35.91
C SER A 316 -4.33 21.56 -36.51
N THR A 317 -3.60 22.50 -35.91
CA THR A 317 -3.45 23.86 -36.44
C THR A 317 -2.32 23.96 -37.50
N SER A 318 -1.31 23.09 -37.43
CA SER A 318 -0.19 23.06 -38.37
C SER A 318 -0.57 22.45 -39.74
N THR A 319 -1.57 21.55 -39.78
CA THR A 319 -2.09 20.98 -41.03
C THR A 319 -3.08 21.90 -41.75
N ALA A 320 -3.62 22.94 -41.09
CA ALA A 320 -4.50 23.93 -41.72
C ALA A 320 -3.75 25.06 -42.46
N ILE A 321 -2.44 25.23 -42.19
CA ILE A 321 -1.63 26.33 -42.85
C ILE A 321 -0.95 25.88 -44.13
N SER A 322 -0.79 24.55 -44.38
CA SER A 322 -0.14 24.07 -45.61
C SER A 322 -1.09 23.82 -46.79
N ALA A 323 -2.39 24.10 -46.69
CA ALA A 323 -3.35 23.93 -47.77
C ALA A 323 -3.69 25.25 -48.54
N SER A 324 -3.06 26.38 -48.19
CA SER A 324 -3.37 27.69 -48.82
C SER A 324 -2.28 28.20 -49.75
N TYR A 325 -1.31 27.38 -50.17
CA TYR A 325 -0.26 27.78 -51.14
C TYR A 325 -0.08 26.73 -52.24
N ILE A 326 -1.15 26.34 -52.91
CA ILE A 326 -1.10 25.77 -54.27
C ILE A 326 -2.40 26.19 -54.99
N TYR A 327 -2.38 27.37 -55.61
CA TYR A 327 -3.08 27.71 -56.86
C TYR A 327 -2.43 28.96 -57.40
#